data_fc3074eaba46be584284dbd25a70315b
#
_entry.id   fc3074eaba46be584284dbd25a70315b
#
_cell.length_a   1.000
_cell.length_b   1.000
_cell.length_c   1.000
_cell.angle_alpha   90.00
_cell.angle_beta   90.00
_cell.angle_gamma   90.00
#
_symmetry.space_group_name_H-M   'P 1'
#
loop_
_entity.id
_entity.type
_entity.pdbx_description
1 polymer ?
#
loop_
_entity_poly.entity_id
_entity_poly.type
_entity_poly.pdbx_seq_one_letter_code
_entity_poly.pdbx_strand_id
1 'polypeptide(L)'
;MSMKNHTSLKTLALMNKIFKYDLISLLAYTFLVVFGIINVYSSSYTESFTSIFDYSTLVGKQLIFLGISILTLIFILFTNHKFFDNIASSFYFLSLILLISLFFFGVERGGAKSWYIIGPVSFQPTEFAKLCTALFLAKFLSIIQTDLNKIRDIIIVSAIILIPIILITMQPDPGSALVFFAFIFPILREGLDLRFFFLGLIILSVLTFTLIFDLFIVTFILTTIFILIIIYNRRRRIKT
;
A
#
# COMPACT_ATOMS: atom_id res chain seq x y z
N MET A 1 36.46 4.19 -36.71
CA MET A 1 36.42 2.94 -35.92
C MET A 1 35.95 3.13 -34.47
N SER A 2 35.90 4.37 -33.96
CA SER A 2 35.57 4.72 -32.53
C SER A 2 34.08 4.68 -32.14
N MET A 3 33.15 4.97 -33.05
CA MET A 3 31.71 5.03 -32.72
C MET A 3 31.03 3.69 -32.46
N LYS A 4 31.51 2.58 -33.10
CA LYS A 4 30.95 1.23 -32.87
C LYS A 4 31.23 0.69 -31.46
N ASN A 5 32.33 1.08 -30.83
CA ASN A 5 32.68 0.61 -29.49
C ASN A 5 31.87 1.32 -28.39
N HIS A 6 31.47 2.57 -28.62
CA HIS A 6 30.67 3.33 -27.62
C HIS A 6 29.21 2.84 -27.50
N THR A 7 28.63 2.41 -28.65
CA THR A 7 27.28 1.81 -28.67
C THR A 7 27.28 0.42 -28.06
N SER A 8 28.29 -0.39 -28.31
CA SER A 8 28.45 -1.72 -27.71
C SER A 8 28.63 -1.68 -26.19
N LEU A 9 29.42 -0.75 -25.68
CA LEU A 9 29.64 -0.57 -24.24
C LEU A 9 28.37 -0.09 -23.51
N LYS A 10 27.59 0.82 -24.13
CA LYS A 10 26.30 1.24 -23.58
C LYS A 10 25.28 0.11 -23.59
N THR A 11 25.24 -0.70 -24.64
CA THR A 11 24.34 -1.88 -24.73
C THR A 11 24.73 -2.94 -23.70
N LEU A 12 26.00 -3.22 -23.51
CA LEU A 12 26.51 -4.12 -22.47
C LEU A 12 26.23 -3.60 -21.06
N ALA A 13 26.39 -2.30 -20.83
CA ALA A 13 26.06 -1.68 -19.54
C ALA A 13 24.55 -1.73 -19.25
N LEU A 14 23.70 -1.54 -20.26
CA LEU A 14 22.26 -1.71 -20.17
C LEU A 14 21.88 -3.17 -19.92
N MET A 15 22.49 -4.12 -20.64
CA MET A 15 22.25 -5.54 -20.41
C MET A 15 22.67 -5.97 -19.00
N ASN A 16 23.85 -5.57 -18.53
CA ASN A 16 24.29 -5.84 -17.15
C ASN A 16 23.36 -5.20 -16.08
N LYS A 17 22.77 -4.06 -16.40
CA LYS A 17 21.76 -3.42 -15.51
C LYS A 17 20.45 -4.21 -15.50
N ILE A 18 20.03 -4.76 -16.65
CA ILE A 18 18.82 -5.60 -16.78
C ILE A 18 19.04 -6.97 -16.12
N PHE A 19 20.21 -7.59 -16.28
CA PHE A 19 20.55 -8.87 -15.62
C PHE A 19 20.72 -8.75 -14.09
N LYS A 20 20.78 -7.54 -13.55
CA LYS A 20 20.81 -7.30 -12.11
C LYS A 20 19.41 -7.39 -11.46
N TYR A 21 18.36 -7.42 -12.26
CA TYR A 21 16.99 -7.63 -11.76
C TYR A 21 16.70 -9.12 -11.61
N ASP A 22 15.96 -9.49 -10.60
CA ASP A 22 15.52 -10.86 -10.41
C ASP A 22 14.57 -11.27 -11.55
N LEU A 23 15.11 -12.03 -12.49
CA LEU A 23 14.38 -12.52 -13.66
C LEU A 23 13.17 -13.37 -13.26
N ILE A 24 13.28 -14.13 -12.15
CA ILE A 24 12.21 -14.98 -11.65
C ILE A 24 11.02 -14.13 -11.22
N SER A 25 11.27 -13.07 -10.46
CA SER A 25 10.23 -12.13 -10.03
C SER A 25 9.59 -11.42 -11.23
N LEU A 26 10.38 -11.04 -12.23
CA LEU A 26 9.86 -10.40 -13.46
C LEU A 26 8.97 -11.35 -14.26
N LEU A 27 9.36 -12.61 -14.42
CA LEU A 27 8.57 -13.63 -15.11
C LEU A 27 7.28 -13.95 -14.33
N ALA A 28 7.37 -14.09 -13.01
CA ALA A 28 6.20 -14.31 -12.17
C ALA A 28 5.20 -13.14 -12.26
N TYR A 29 5.70 -11.89 -12.22
CA TYR A 29 4.88 -10.70 -12.40
C TYR A 29 4.19 -10.69 -13.76
N THR A 30 4.95 -10.94 -14.85
CA THR A 30 4.40 -10.99 -16.21
C THR A 30 3.32 -12.06 -16.35
N PHE A 31 3.58 -13.25 -15.78
CA PHE A 31 2.57 -14.33 -15.75
C PHE A 31 1.29 -13.91 -15.04
N LEU A 32 1.40 -13.28 -13.86
CA LEU A 32 0.24 -12.80 -13.10
C LEU A 32 -0.55 -11.72 -13.86
N VAL A 33 0.13 -10.81 -14.55
CA VAL A 33 -0.51 -9.77 -15.37
C VAL A 33 -1.30 -10.40 -16.52
N VAL A 34 -0.67 -11.32 -17.28
CA VAL A 34 -1.34 -12.01 -18.40
C VAL A 34 -2.54 -12.82 -17.89
N PHE A 35 -2.35 -13.57 -16.81
CA PHE A 35 -3.43 -14.35 -16.20
C PHE A 35 -4.58 -13.46 -15.72
N GLY A 36 -4.26 -12.29 -15.12
CA GLY A 36 -5.24 -11.30 -14.70
C GLY A 36 -6.08 -10.76 -15.87
N ILE A 37 -5.45 -10.46 -17.01
CA ILE A 37 -6.16 -10.00 -18.23
C ILE A 37 -7.09 -11.08 -18.74
N ILE A 38 -6.64 -12.35 -18.81
CA ILE A 38 -7.46 -13.48 -19.26
C ILE A 38 -8.69 -13.65 -18.34
N ASN A 39 -8.50 -13.54 -17.01
CA ASN A 39 -9.61 -13.64 -16.07
C ASN A 39 -10.65 -12.52 -16.27
N VAL A 40 -10.19 -11.26 -16.41
CA VAL A 40 -11.11 -10.13 -16.65
C VAL A 40 -11.82 -10.29 -17.99
N TYR A 41 -11.12 -10.74 -19.03
CA TYR A 41 -11.75 -11.05 -20.32
C TYR A 41 -12.82 -12.11 -20.18
N SER A 42 -12.50 -13.22 -19.52
CA SER A 42 -13.43 -14.35 -19.33
C SER A 42 -14.67 -13.97 -18.53
N SER A 43 -14.50 -13.14 -17.48
CA SER A 43 -15.61 -12.73 -16.61
C SER A 43 -16.49 -11.61 -17.20
N SER A 44 -15.95 -10.82 -18.13
CA SER A 44 -16.66 -9.69 -18.78
C SER A 44 -17.14 -10.00 -20.19
N TYR A 45 -16.91 -11.22 -20.66
CA TYR A 45 -17.34 -11.63 -22.00
C TYR A 45 -18.89 -11.71 -22.08
N THR A 46 -19.46 -10.98 -23.04
CA THR A 46 -20.88 -11.01 -23.38
C THR A 46 -21.02 -11.18 -24.87
N GLU A 47 -22.19 -11.68 -25.36
CA GLU A 47 -22.43 -11.85 -26.79
C GLU A 47 -22.39 -10.55 -27.61
N SER A 48 -22.54 -9.40 -26.94
CA SER A 48 -22.38 -8.05 -27.51
C SER A 48 -20.96 -7.53 -27.56
N PHE A 49 -19.95 -8.37 -27.23
CA PHE A 49 -18.55 -7.99 -27.20
C PHE A 49 -18.02 -7.70 -28.61
N THR A 50 -17.78 -6.42 -28.91
CA THR A 50 -17.41 -5.98 -30.27
C THR A 50 -15.91 -6.01 -30.53
N SER A 51 -15.08 -5.66 -29.53
CA SER A 51 -13.61 -5.61 -29.67
C SER A 51 -12.92 -5.64 -28.31
N ILE A 52 -11.78 -6.33 -28.26
CA ILE A 52 -10.88 -6.36 -27.08
C ILE A 52 -10.32 -4.96 -26.80
N PHE A 53 -10.15 -4.12 -27.82
CA PHE A 53 -9.59 -2.78 -27.70
C PHE A 53 -10.64 -1.67 -27.46
N ASP A 54 -11.90 -2.05 -27.30
CA ASP A 54 -12.94 -1.06 -26.99
C ASP A 54 -12.77 -0.54 -25.55
N TYR A 55 -12.44 0.75 -25.44
CA TYR A 55 -12.22 1.45 -24.15
C TYR A 55 -13.49 1.54 -23.28
N SER A 56 -14.66 1.26 -23.82
CA SER A 56 -15.92 1.17 -23.04
C SER A 56 -15.95 -0.10 -22.20
N THR A 57 -15.24 -1.16 -22.61
CA THR A 57 -15.18 -2.45 -21.93
C THR A 57 -14.17 -2.45 -20.78
N LEU A 58 -14.35 -3.35 -19.81
CA LEU A 58 -13.42 -3.54 -18.70
C LEU A 58 -12.04 -3.97 -19.21
N VAL A 59 -12.00 -4.85 -20.20
CA VAL A 59 -10.75 -5.36 -20.80
C VAL A 59 -9.99 -4.24 -21.53
N GLY A 60 -10.70 -3.44 -22.34
CA GLY A 60 -10.07 -2.33 -23.05
C GLY A 60 -9.45 -1.30 -22.10
N LYS A 61 -10.15 -0.95 -21.03
CA LYS A 61 -9.58 -0.10 -19.97
C LYS A 61 -8.34 -0.71 -19.33
N GLN A 62 -8.37 -2.02 -19.03
CA GLN A 62 -7.25 -2.73 -18.43
C GLN A 62 -6.02 -2.73 -19.35
N LEU A 63 -6.19 -2.90 -20.67
CA LEU A 63 -5.10 -2.84 -21.65
C LEU A 63 -4.47 -1.44 -21.73
N ILE A 64 -5.28 -0.37 -21.67
CA ILE A 64 -4.77 1.00 -21.61
C ILE A 64 -3.94 1.20 -20.34
N PHE A 65 -4.46 0.81 -19.18
CA PHE A 65 -3.72 0.93 -17.93
C PHE A 65 -2.47 0.06 -17.89
N LEU A 66 -2.48 -1.11 -18.56
CA LEU A 66 -1.28 -1.92 -18.74
C LEU A 66 -0.20 -1.16 -19.54
N GLY A 67 -0.58 -0.51 -20.63
CA GLY A 67 0.34 0.34 -21.41
C GLY A 67 0.96 1.45 -20.56
N ILE A 68 0.15 2.16 -19.77
CA ILE A 68 0.62 3.20 -18.85
C ILE A 68 1.54 2.59 -17.78
N SER A 69 1.21 1.41 -17.26
CA SER A 69 2.03 0.73 -16.25
C SER A 69 3.40 0.32 -16.80
N ILE A 70 3.48 -0.14 -18.06
CA ILE A 70 4.75 -0.47 -18.72
C ILE A 70 5.60 0.80 -18.88
N LEU A 71 5.01 1.92 -19.31
CA LEU A 71 5.72 3.20 -19.41
C LEU A 71 6.24 3.67 -18.06
N THR A 72 5.43 3.54 -17.02
CA THR A 72 5.81 3.86 -15.64
C THR A 72 6.94 2.96 -15.16
N LEU A 73 6.89 1.65 -15.45
CA LEU A 73 7.95 0.71 -15.12
C LEU A 73 9.27 1.11 -15.78
N ILE A 74 9.24 1.42 -17.08
CA ILE A 74 10.41 1.90 -17.82
C ILE A 74 10.97 3.17 -17.17
N PHE A 75 10.12 4.14 -16.84
CA PHE A 75 10.53 5.36 -16.17
C PHE A 75 11.22 5.07 -14.83
N ILE A 76 10.66 4.19 -13.99
CA ILE A 76 11.23 3.82 -12.69
C ILE A 76 12.59 3.13 -12.87
N LEU A 77 12.74 2.23 -13.85
CA LEU A 77 13.97 1.50 -14.10
C LEU A 77 15.13 2.42 -14.50
N PHE A 78 14.85 3.51 -15.20
CA PHE A 78 15.85 4.49 -15.62
C PHE A 78 16.08 5.62 -14.59
N THR A 79 15.20 5.75 -13.61
CA THR A 79 15.29 6.81 -12.59
C THR A 79 16.21 6.40 -11.45
N ASN A 80 17.04 7.34 -10.98
CA ASN A 80 17.94 7.11 -9.86
C ASN A 80 17.13 7.10 -8.53
N HIS A 81 17.52 6.22 -7.60
CA HIS A 81 16.92 6.14 -6.26
C HIS A 81 16.92 7.49 -5.51
N LYS A 82 17.96 8.32 -5.69
CA LYS A 82 18.04 9.67 -5.10
C LYS A 82 16.88 10.59 -5.49
N PHE A 83 16.32 10.38 -6.69
CA PHE A 83 15.14 11.14 -7.11
C PHE A 83 13.95 10.82 -6.20
N PHE A 84 13.70 9.53 -5.93
CA PHE A 84 12.61 9.10 -5.05
C PHE A 84 12.81 9.58 -3.62
N ASP A 85 14.05 9.54 -3.09
CA ASP A 85 14.38 10.06 -1.77
C ASP A 85 14.05 11.56 -1.65
N ASN A 86 14.36 12.34 -2.69
CA ASN A 86 14.12 13.78 -2.68
C ASN A 86 12.63 14.12 -2.68
N ILE A 87 11.82 13.41 -3.47
CA ILE A 87 10.39 13.70 -3.63
C ILE A 87 9.52 13.03 -2.57
N ALA A 88 10.01 12.00 -1.86
CA ALA A 88 9.22 11.20 -0.92
C ALA A 88 8.45 12.04 0.10
N SER A 89 9.12 13.04 0.72
CA SER A 89 8.47 13.91 1.71
C SER A 89 7.35 14.76 1.07
N SER A 90 7.64 15.39 -0.06
CA SER A 90 6.67 16.26 -0.75
C SER A 90 5.45 15.46 -1.24
N PHE A 91 5.68 14.25 -1.74
CA PHE A 91 4.61 13.37 -2.21
C PHE A 91 3.76 12.84 -1.05
N TYR A 92 4.36 12.56 0.10
CA TYR A 92 3.61 12.18 1.29
C TYR A 92 2.68 13.29 1.74
N PHE A 93 3.16 14.52 1.89
CA PHE A 93 2.31 15.64 2.28
C PHE A 93 1.24 15.96 1.22
N LEU A 94 1.59 15.86 -0.07
CA LEU A 94 0.61 15.99 -1.15
C LEU A 94 -0.49 14.93 -1.03
N SER A 95 -0.13 13.69 -0.73
CA SER A 95 -1.12 12.62 -0.56
C SER A 95 -2.06 12.87 0.62
N LEU A 96 -1.57 13.44 1.72
CA LEU A 96 -2.41 13.84 2.85
C LEU A 96 -3.39 14.96 2.45
N ILE A 97 -2.92 15.97 1.70
CA ILE A 97 -3.78 17.03 1.18
C ILE A 97 -4.87 16.45 0.28
N LEU A 98 -4.52 15.50 -0.60
CA LEU A 98 -5.49 14.81 -1.46
C LEU A 98 -6.51 14.00 -0.64
N LEU A 99 -6.08 13.31 0.42
CA LEU A 99 -7.00 12.61 1.31
C LEU A 99 -7.95 13.56 2.04
N ILE A 100 -7.43 14.69 2.54
CA ILE A 100 -8.27 15.71 3.21
C ILE A 100 -9.27 16.32 2.22
N SER A 101 -8.85 16.61 0.99
CA SER A 101 -9.72 17.23 -0.02
C SER A 101 -10.89 16.32 -0.46
N LEU A 102 -10.81 14.98 -0.24
CA LEU A 102 -11.93 14.08 -0.49
C LEU A 102 -13.16 14.35 0.40
N PHE A 103 -12.98 14.90 1.59
CA PHE A 103 -14.13 15.28 2.43
C PHE A 103 -15.01 16.33 1.77
N PHE A 104 -14.41 17.19 0.94
CA PHE A 104 -15.10 18.29 0.24
C PHE A 104 -15.52 17.90 -1.18
N PHE A 105 -14.62 17.26 -1.92
CA PHE A 105 -14.76 17.04 -3.36
C PHE A 105 -14.91 15.55 -3.75
N GLY A 106 -14.85 14.64 -2.79
CA GLY A 106 -14.95 13.20 -3.04
C GLY A 106 -16.36 12.78 -3.47
N VAL A 107 -16.41 11.81 -4.37
CA VAL A 107 -17.64 11.15 -4.80
C VAL A 107 -17.77 9.82 -4.05
N GLU A 108 -18.98 9.55 -3.57
CA GLU A 108 -19.28 8.28 -2.90
C GLU A 108 -19.44 7.13 -3.90
N ARG A 109 -18.71 6.04 -3.65
CA ARG A 109 -18.80 4.81 -4.43
C ARG A 109 -18.64 3.61 -3.51
N GLY A 110 -19.62 2.72 -3.53
CA GLY A 110 -19.60 1.54 -2.66
C GLY A 110 -19.66 1.86 -1.15
N GLY A 111 -20.30 2.97 -0.77
CA GLY A 111 -20.45 3.40 0.63
C GLY A 111 -19.26 4.21 1.18
N ALA A 112 -18.21 4.45 0.38
CA ALA A 112 -17.05 5.24 0.77
C ALA A 112 -16.89 6.49 -0.11
N LYS A 113 -16.66 7.65 0.51
CA LYS A 113 -16.41 8.92 -0.17
C LYS A 113 -14.91 9.07 -0.49
N SER A 114 -14.39 8.19 -1.35
CA SER A 114 -12.94 7.98 -1.56
C SER A 114 -12.48 8.17 -3.00
N TRP A 115 -13.34 8.65 -3.91
CA TRP A 115 -13.06 8.73 -5.33
C TRP A 115 -13.15 10.13 -5.89
N TYR A 116 -12.24 10.48 -6.81
CA TYR A 116 -12.43 11.55 -7.78
C TYR A 116 -12.88 10.97 -9.10
N ILE A 117 -13.91 11.57 -9.68
CA ILE A 117 -14.41 11.22 -11.03
C ILE A 117 -14.16 12.42 -11.94
N ILE A 118 -13.28 12.24 -12.93
CA ILE A 118 -12.91 13.26 -13.90
C ILE A 118 -13.23 12.70 -15.29
N GLY A 119 -14.44 12.96 -15.78
CA GLY A 119 -14.94 12.38 -17.03
C GLY A 119 -14.99 10.85 -16.97
N PRO A 120 -14.35 10.11 -17.90
CA PRO A 120 -14.35 8.65 -17.91
C PRO A 120 -13.35 8.02 -16.94
N VAL A 121 -12.50 8.84 -16.30
CA VAL A 121 -11.43 8.37 -15.41
C VAL A 121 -11.84 8.53 -13.95
N SER A 122 -11.66 7.49 -13.16
CA SER A 122 -11.80 7.53 -11.71
C SER A 122 -10.41 7.38 -11.06
N PHE A 123 -10.11 8.25 -10.10
CA PHE A 123 -8.87 8.24 -9.33
C PHE A 123 -9.19 8.10 -7.85
N GLN A 124 -8.51 7.15 -7.19
CA GLN A 124 -8.62 6.93 -5.76
C GLN A 124 -7.34 7.44 -5.07
N PRO A 125 -7.37 8.58 -4.37
CA PRO A 125 -6.20 9.12 -3.68
C PRO A 125 -5.58 8.18 -2.66
N THR A 126 -6.36 7.26 -2.09
CA THR A 126 -5.87 6.25 -1.14
C THR A 126 -4.81 5.33 -1.75
N GLU A 127 -4.95 4.96 -3.04
CA GLU A 127 -3.95 4.13 -3.74
C GLU A 127 -2.62 4.90 -3.88
N PHE A 128 -2.70 6.18 -4.20
CA PHE A 128 -1.54 7.05 -4.25
C PHE A 128 -0.91 7.25 -2.86
N ALA A 129 -1.73 7.42 -1.82
CA ALA A 129 -1.27 7.60 -0.45
C ALA A 129 -0.50 6.37 0.08
N LYS A 130 -0.90 5.15 -0.27
CA LYS A 130 -0.15 3.92 0.06
C LYS A 130 1.28 3.97 -0.47
N LEU A 131 1.44 4.33 -1.75
CA LEU A 131 2.75 4.46 -2.37
C LEU A 131 3.60 5.56 -1.71
N CYS A 132 3.00 6.73 -1.48
CA CYS A 132 3.70 7.87 -0.88
C CYS A 132 4.12 7.58 0.57
N THR A 133 3.27 6.90 1.34
CA THR A 133 3.60 6.45 2.69
C THR A 133 4.75 5.45 2.68
N ALA A 134 4.76 4.49 1.74
CA ALA A 134 5.86 3.53 1.59
C ALA A 134 7.20 4.24 1.31
N LEU A 135 7.20 5.19 0.37
CA LEU A 135 8.41 5.95 0.03
C LEU A 135 8.92 6.81 1.19
N PHE A 136 8.00 7.51 1.87
CA PHE A 136 8.39 8.37 2.98
C PHE A 136 8.86 7.57 4.19
N LEU A 137 8.20 6.45 4.49
CA LEU A 137 8.62 5.52 5.53
C LEU A 137 10.00 4.93 5.24
N ALA A 138 10.25 4.47 4.01
CA ALA A 138 11.54 3.94 3.59
C ALA A 138 12.64 5.01 3.72
N LYS A 139 12.38 6.25 3.30
CA LYS A 139 13.30 7.38 3.48
C LYS A 139 13.60 7.62 4.95
N PHE A 140 12.58 7.65 5.82
CA PHE A 140 12.77 7.89 7.24
C PHE A 140 13.61 6.78 7.90
N LEU A 141 13.30 5.52 7.60
CA LEU A 141 14.04 4.36 8.14
C LEU A 141 15.48 4.27 7.60
N SER A 142 15.77 4.81 6.42
CA SER A 142 17.12 4.82 5.84
C SER A 142 18.08 5.83 6.51
N ILE A 143 17.60 6.73 7.36
CA ILE A 143 18.42 7.68 8.08
C ILE A 143 19.20 6.94 9.17
N ILE A 144 20.54 7.04 9.15
CA ILE A 144 21.45 6.32 10.07
C ILE A 144 21.13 6.58 11.56
N GLN A 145 20.54 7.72 11.89
CA GLN A 145 20.19 8.10 13.27
C GLN A 145 18.85 7.54 13.76
N THR A 146 18.05 6.92 12.87
CA THR A 146 16.77 6.33 13.26
C THR A 146 17.03 5.06 14.08
N ASP A 147 16.47 5.01 15.27
CA ASP A 147 16.63 3.91 16.21
C ASP A 147 15.27 3.51 16.78
N LEU A 148 14.74 2.39 16.32
CA LEU A 148 13.41 1.88 16.72
C LEU A 148 13.35 1.37 18.18
N ASN A 149 14.44 1.49 18.94
CA ASN A 149 14.41 1.33 20.40
C ASN A 149 14.06 2.66 21.11
N LYS A 150 14.15 3.80 20.41
CA LYS A 150 13.79 5.11 20.96
C LYS A 150 12.31 5.39 20.74
N ILE A 151 11.62 5.72 21.81
CA ILE A 151 10.19 6.04 21.78
C ILE A 151 9.85 7.17 20.80
N ARG A 152 10.75 8.15 20.63
CA ARG A 152 10.59 9.24 19.68
C ARG A 152 10.45 8.74 18.25
N ASP A 153 11.33 7.83 17.82
CA ASP A 153 11.37 7.34 16.45
C ASP A 153 10.20 6.39 16.19
N ILE A 154 9.79 5.60 17.19
CA ILE A 154 8.56 4.80 17.14
C ILE A 154 7.33 5.70 16.96
N ILE A 155 7.22 6.82 17.69
CA ILE A 155 6.10 7.75 17.56
C ILE A 155 6.07 8.36 16.15
N ILE A 156 7.22 8.76 15.59
CA ILE A 156 7.27 9.34 14.24
C ILE A 156 6.86 8.31 13.19
N VAL A 157 7.42 7.09 13.24
CA VAL A 157 7.07 6.00 12.33
C VAL A 157 5.57 5.66 12.41
N SER A 158 5.05 5.58 13.65
CA SER A 158 3.63 5.35 13.87
C SER A 158 2.77 6.48 13.30
N ALA A 159 3.17 7.73 13.47
CA ALA A 159 2.45 8.89 12.93
C ALA A 159 2.42 8.88 11.39
N ILE A 160 3.53 8.53 10.74
CA ILE A 160 3.62 8.40 9.26
C ILE A 160 2.55 7.42 8.74
N ILE A 161 2.26 6.36 9.48
CA ILE A 161 1.30 5.32 9.06
C ILE A 161 -0.12 5.64 9.54
N LEU A 162 -0.28 6.09 10.78
CA LEU A 162 -1.58 6.28 11.39
C LEU A 162 -2.33 7.50 10.84
N ILE A 163 -1.64 8.58 10.44
CA ILE A 163 -2.30 9.77 9.89
C ILE A 163 -3.12 9.42 8.63
N PRO A 164 -2.54 8.76 7.60
CA PRO A 164 -3.34 8.30 6.46
C PRO A 164 -4.47 7.33 6.86
N ILE A 165 -4.21 6.38 7.77
CA ILE A 165 -5.23 5.44 8.25
C ILE A 165 -6.44 6.17 8.82
N ILE A 166 -6.22 7.15 9.71
CA ILE A 166 -7.28 7.93 10.33
C ILE A 166 -8.09 8.66 9.26
N LEU A 167 -7.43 9.35 8.33
CA LEU A 167 -8.10 10.07 7.25
C LEU A 167 -8.96 9.16 6.37
N ILE A 168 -8.44 7.97 6.02
CA ILE A 168 -9.14 6.99 5.19
C ILE A 168 -10.32 6.37 5.95
N THR A 169 -10.14 6.06 7.23
CA THR A 169 -11.22 5.51 8.07
C THR A 169 -12.36 6.52 8.25
N MET A 170 -12.06 7.82 8.32
CA MET A 170 -13.07 8.88 8.36
C MET A 170 -13.83 9.04 7.02
N GLN A 171 -13.35 8.44 5.92
CA GLN A 171 -14.03 8.40 4.61
C GLN A 171 -14.89 7.14 4.43
N PRO A 172 -15.35 6.46 5.46
CA PRO A 172 -15.80 5.08 5.59
C PRO A 172 -15.20 4.07 4.60
N ASP A 173 -13.85 4.05 4.49
CA ASP A 173 -13.11 3.09 3.65
C ASP A 173 -12.16 2.22 4.51
N PRO A 174 -12.69 1.38 5.41
CA PRO A 174 -11.88 0.57 6.31
C PRO A 174 -11.06 -0.49 5.56
N GLY A 175 -11.53 -0.96 4.40
CA GLY A 175 -10.80 -1.92 3.57
C GLY A 175 -9.46 -1.38 3.11
N SER A 176 -9.45 -0.15 2.59
CA SER A 176 -8.21 0.52 2.19
C SER A 176 -7.32 0.85 3.38
N ALA A 177 -7.88 1.21 4.53
CA ALA A 177 -7.13 1.49 5.76
C ALA A 177 -6.39 0.25 6.27
N LEU A 178 -7.00 -0.93 6.19
CA LEU A 178 -6.40 -2.20 6.62
C LEU A 178 -5.09 -2.52 5.88
N VAL A 179 -4.95 -2.12 4.63
CA VAL A 179 -3.73 -2.37 3.83
C VAL A 179 -2.50 -1.69 4.45
N PHE A 180 -2.66 -0.56 5.13
CA PHE A 180 -1.55 0.15 5.78
C PHE A 180 -0.91 -0.64 6.93
N PHE A 181 -1.62 -1.62 7.52
CA PHE A 181 -1.02 -2.50 8.52
C PHE A 181 0.13 -3.35 7.95
N ALA A 182 0.18 -3.55 6.64
CA ALA A 182 1.30 -4.25 6.00
C ALA A 182 2.65 -3.53 6.22
N PHE A 183 2.65 -2.22 6.51
CA PHE A 183 3.87 -1.48 6.81
C PHE A 183 4.56 -1.94 8.12
N ILE A 184 3.89 -2.70 8.96
CA ILE A 184 4.52 -3.27 10.16
C ILE A 184 5.67 -4.23 9.80
N PHE A 185 5.57 -4.98 8.67
CA PHE A 185 6.59 -5.94 8.28
C PHE A 185 7.96 -5.31 7.96
N PRO A 186 8.06 -4.26 7.13
CA PRO A 186 9.34 -3.58 6.93
C PRO A 186 9.87 -2.95 8.22
N ILE A 187 9.03 -2.43 9.10
CA ILE A 187 9.47 -1.83 10.38
C ILE A 187 10.04 -2.90 11.30
N LEU A 188 9.44 -4.09 11.36
CA LEU A 188 9.99 -5.23 12.10
C LEU A 188 11.36 -5.66 11.58
N ARG A 189 11.54 -5.65 10.26
CA ARG A 189 12.82 -5.96 9.63
C ARG A 189 13.89 -4.95 10.02
N GLU A 190 13.53 -3.70 10.23
CA GLU A 190 14.43 -2.62 10.66
C GLU A 190 14.66 -2.59 12.19
N GLY A 191 14.15 -3.57 12.93
CA GLY A 191 14.48 -3.78 14.34
C GLY A 191 13.42 -3.38 15.35
N LEU A 192 12.17 -3.17 14.92
CA LEU A 192 11.07 -2.97 15.87
C LEU A 192 10.87 -4.24 16.73
N ASP A 193 10.69 -4.08 18.04
CA ASP A 193 10.43 -5.20 18.96
C ASP A 193 9.13 -5.95 18.56
N LEU A 194 9.20 -7.28 18.53
CA LEU A 194 8.07 -8.16 18.22
C LEU A 194 6.82 -7.91 19.07
N ARG A 195 6.97 -7.31 20.25
CA ARG A 195 5.82 -6.93 21.09
C ARG A 195 4.88 -5.97 20.39
N PHE A 196 5.41 -5.01 19.61
CA PHE A 196 4.61 -4.08 18.81
C PHE A 196 3.91 -4.77 17.64
N PHE A 197 4.50 -5.84 17.09
CA PHE A 197 3.85 -6.66 16.08
C PHE A 197 2.59 -7.35 16.62
N PHE A 198 2.73 -8.01 17.77
CA PHE A 198 1.57 -8.64 18.41
C PHE A 198 0.50 -7.64 18.81
N LEU A 199 0.90 -6.43 19.27
CA LEU A 199 -0.04 -5.35 19.52
C LEU A 199 -0.76 -4.92 18.23
N GLY A 200 -0.03 -4.77 17.13
CA GLY A 200 -0.61 -4.47 15.81
C GLY A 200 -1.59 -5.55 15.34
N LEU A 201 -1.25 -6.83 15.52
CA LEU A 201 -2.15 -7.95 15.20
C LEU A 201 -3.43 -7.92 16.05
N ILE A 202 -3.33 -7.59 17.33
CA ILE A 202 -4.51 -7.45 18.20
C ILE A 202 -5.39 -6.32 17.70
N ILE A 203 -4.82 -5.15 17.41
CA ILE A 203 -5.57 -4.01 16.87
C ILE A 203 -6.23 -4.37 15.54
N LEU A 204 -5.50 -5.00 14.63
CA LEU A 204 -6.01 -5.45 13.34
C LEU A 204 -7.17 -6.44 13.51
N SER A 205 -7.02 -7.41 14.43
CA SER A 205 -8.08 -8.38 14.72
C SER A 205 -9.33 -7.69 15.27
N VAL A 206 -9.17 -6.77 16.22
CA VAL A 206 -10.30 -6.00 16.79
C VAL A 206 -11.01 -5.20 15.70
N LEU A 207 -10.25 -4.50 14.83
CA LEU A 207 -10.84 -3.76 13.71
C LEU A 207 -11.59 -4.67 12.74
N THR A 208 -11.02 -5.81 12.39
CA THR A 208 -11.67 -6.78 11.49
C THR A 208 -12.93 -7.36 12.12
N PHE A 209 -12.87 -7.73 13.40
CA PHE A 209 -14.05 -8.22 14.12
C PHE A 209 -15.16 -7.17 14.24
N THR A 210 -14.81 -5.88 14.46
CA THR A 210 -15.82 -4.80 14.50
C THR A 210 -16.48 -4.52 13.16
N LEU A 211 -15.82 -4.87 12.04
CA LEU A 211 -16.43 -4.78 10.71
C LEU A 211 -17.39 -5.94 10.39
N ILE A 212 -17.15 -7.11 10.98
CA ILE A 212 -17.95 -8.32 10.73
C ILE A 212 -19.10 -8.44 11.73
N PHE A 213 -18.84 -8.09 12.97
CA PHE A 213 -19.78 -8.22 14.08
C PHE A 213 -20.20 -6.84 14.59
N ASP A 214 -21.40 -6.79 15.21
CA ASP A 214 -21.86 -5.57 15.86
C ASP A 214 -20.87 -5.11 16.94
N LEU A 215 -20.59 -3.80 16.98
CA LEU A 215 -19.66 -3.18 17.92
C LEU A 215 -19.94 -3.58 19.37
N PHE A 216 -21.22 -3.78 19.72
CA PHE A 216 -21.65 -4.21 21.06
C PHE A 216 -21.11 -5.59 21.43
N ILE A 217 -21.12 -6.54 20.49
CA ILE A 217 -20.63 -7.91 20.71
C ILE A 217 -19.11 -7.89 20.94
N VAL A 218 -18.39 -7.13 20.12
CA VAL A 218 -16.91 -7.03 20.20
C VAL A 218 -16.49 -6.39 21.53
N THR A 219 -17.13 -5.29 21.93
CA THR A 219 -16.83 -4.62 23.20
C THR A 219 -17.18 -5.52 24.40
N PHE A 220 -18.26 -6.29 24.36
CA PHE A 220 -18.61 -7.24 25.39
C PHE A 220 -17.56 -8.36 25.54
N ILE A 221 -17.09 -8.93 24.45
CA ILE A 221 -16.05 -9.97 24.47
C ILE A 221 -14.74 -9.41 25.04
N LEU A 222 -14.29 -8.24 24.56
CA LEU A 222 -13.05 -7.61 25.01
C LEU A 222 -13.09 -7.27 26.51
N THR A 223 -14.20 -6.71 26.99
CA THR A 223 -14.36 -6.40 28.42
C THR A 223 -14.38 -7.66 29.28
N THR A 224 -15.01 -8.72 28.81
CA THR A 224 -15.02 -10.02 29.51
C THR A 224 -13.61 -10.62 29.61
N ILE A 225 -12.85 -10.62 28.51
CA ILE A 225 -11.44 -11.09 28.50
C ILE A 225 -10.59 -10.25 29.46
N PHE A 226 -10.74 -8.92 29.42
CA PHE A 226 -10.00 -8.01 30.30
C PHE A 226 -10.27 -8.28 31.79
N ILE A 227 -11.55 -8.47 32.16
CA ILE A 227 -11.94 -8.84 33.53
C ILE A 227 -11.33 -10.18 33.94
N LEU A 228 -11.35 -11.20 33.06
CA LEU A 228 -10.76 -12.50 33.34
C LEU A 228 -9.24 -12.40 33.55
N ILE A 229 -8.53 -11.59 32.78
CA ILE A 229 -7.09 -11.34 32.95
C ILE A 229 -6.81 -10.69 34.31
N ILE A 230 -7.61 -9.70 34.73
CA ILE A 230 -7.46 -9.05 36.03
C ILE A 230 -7.67 -10.06 37.17
N ILE A 231 -8.72 -10.87 37.11
CA ILE A 231 -9.00 -11.91 38.10
C ILE A 231 -7.88 -12.92 38.19
N TYR A 232 -7.36 -13.37 37.03
CA TYR A 232 -6.25 -14.31 36.93
C TYR A 232 -4.97 -13.76 37.57
N ASN A 233 -4.59 -12.53 37.23
CA ASN A 233 -3.41 -11.85 37.79
C ASN A 233 -3.55 -11.60 39.30
N ARG A 234 -4.73 -11.26 39.77
CA ARG A 234 -5.00 -11.07 41.19
C ARG A 234 -4.86 -12.37 41.99
N ARG A 235 -5.37 -13.49 41.44
CA ARG A 235 -5.20 -14.81 42.06
C ARG A 235 -3.75 -15.28 42.13
N ARG A 236 -2.93 -14.89 41.16
CA ARG A 236 -1.51 -15.24 41.12
C ARG A 236 -0.71 -14.48 42.18
N ARG A 237 -1.04 -13.20 42.42
CA ARG A 237 -0.41 -12.36 43.48
C ARG A 237 -0.75 -12.82 44.91
N ILE A 238 -1.85 -13.52 45.12
CA ILE A 238 -2.28 -13.98 46.43
C ILE A 238 -1.59 -15.35 46.77
N LYS A 239 -1.01 -16.03 45.78
CA LYS A 239 -0.33 -17.33 45.96
C LYS A 239 1.20 -17.22 46.08
N THR A 240 1.78 -16.01 45.90
CA THR A 240 3.16 -15.68 46.18
C THR A 240 3.26 -14.86 47.44
#